data_04455f56ceca463c5451e69d395afbd7
#
_entry.id   04455f56ceca463c5451e69d395afbd7
#
_cell.length_a   1.000
_cell.length_b   1.000
_cell.length_c   1.000
_cell.angle_alpha   90.00
_cell.angle_beta   90.00
_cell.angle_gamma   90.00
#
_symmetry.space_group_name_H-M   'P 1'
#
loop_
_entity.id
_entity.type
_entity.pdbx_description
1 polymer ?
#
loop_
_entity_poly.entity_id
_entity_poly.type
_entity_poly.pdbx_seq_one_letter_code
_entity_poly.pdbx_strand_id
1 'polypeptide(L)'
;MARTDRSWSPGDVDLDWIEATAGQPHPVLLEMEAVAGPEGIPILNRDSGRMLAVLAVGRRRALEVGTAIGYSTLWTAFGQGDAGSIVTIDPDLDRTDRARAFWRRAGVEDSRITVVNAPALDAFAAGDPALAGPFDLAFIDALKPEYPAYVEALRPRLAPGAIVVADNVLWSGRTSGSRPARDGDGTAELREVCRRLAQDPDFESTILPIGDGLLVAALRA
;
A
#
# COMPACT_ATOMS: atom_id res chain seq x y z
N MET A 1 17.35 15.01 21.27
CA MET A 1 17.29 13.67 21.84
C MET A 1 18.33 12.80 21.14
N ALA A 2 19.29 12.23 21.86
CA ALA A 2 20.28 11.31 21.26
C ALA A 2 19.54 10.07 20.75
N ARG A 3 19.81 9.68 19.49
CA ARG A 3 19.32 8.43 18.93
C ARG A 3 19.88 7.29 19.75
N THR A 4 19.03 6.37 20.20
CA THR A 4 19.47 5.09 20.77
C THR A 4 20.49 4.45 19.84
N ASP A 5 21.51 3.87 20.43
CA ASP A 5 22.61 3.18 19.74
C ASP A 5 22.07 2.23 18.66
N ARG A 6 22.49 2.43 17.41
CA ARG A 6 22.25 1.50 16.31
C ARG A 6 23.45 0.57 16.18
N SER A 7 23.77 -0.10 17.26
CA SER A 7 24.91 -1.02 17.31
C SER A 7 24.73 -2.25 16.40
N TRP A 8 23.48 -2.53 15.96
CA TRP A 8 23.16 -3.66 15.10
C TRP A 8 22.11 -3.31 14.04
N SER A 9 22.25 -3.84 12.85
CA SER A 9 21.27 -3.81 11.73
C SER A 9 21.26 -5.18 11.07
N PRO A 10 20.11 -5.67 10.57
CA PRO A 10 20.04 -6.91 9.83
C PRO A 10 21.04 -6.93 8.67
N GLY A 11 21.83 -7.99 8.56
CA GLY A 11 22.67 -8.29 7.41
C GLY A 11 22.00 -9.31 6.48
N ASP A 12 22.71 -9.70 5.41
CA ASP A 12 22.16 -10.62 4.39
C ASP A 12 21.71 -11.96 5.01
N VAL A 13 22.46 -12.50 5.97
CA VAL A 13 22.10 -13.76 6.67
C VAL A 13 20.80 -13.63 7.45
N ASP A 14 20.54 -12.46 8.06
CA ASP A 14 19.29 -12.21 8.78
C ASP A 14 18.12 -12.09 7.81
N LEU A 15 18.34 -11.42 6.68
CA LEU A 15 17.33 -11.27 5.62
C LEU A 15 16.98 -12.62 5.00
N ASP A 16 17.97 -13.47 4.71
CA ASP A 16 17.77 -14.83 4.22
C ASP A 16 17.00 -15.69 5.23
N TRP A 17 17.31 -15.56 6.51
CA TRP A 17 16.58 -16.25 7.57
C TRP A 17 15.12 -15.78 7.68
N ILE A 18 14.87 -14.48 7.58
CA ILE A 18 13.51 -13.90 7.57
C ILE A 18 12.71 -14.46 6.39
N GLU A 19 13.30 -14.46 5.18
CA GLU A 19 12.63 -14.99 3.98
C GLU A 19 12.32 -16.49 4.13
N ALA A 20 13.28 -17.28 4.61
CA ALA A 20 13.09 -18.71 4.83
C ALA A 20 12.03 -19.01 5.92
N THR A 21 11.93 -18.15 6.94
CA THR A 21 11.00 -18.32 8.07
C THR A 21 9.59 -17.89 7.72
N ALA A 22 9.45 -16.88 6.89
CA ALA A 22 8.14 -16.32 6.52
C ALA A 22 7.27 -17.25 5.65
N GLY A 23 7.83 -18.35 5.18
CA GLY A 23 7.12 -19.32 4.34
C GLY A 23 6.99 -18.87 2.88
N GLN A 24 6.57 -19.79 2.03
CA GLN A 24 6.40 -19.52 0.60
C GLN A 24 5.13 -18.71 0.34
N PRO A 25 5.20 -17.65 -0.48
CA PRO A 25 4.01 -16.94 -0.95
C PRO A 25 3.10 -17.85 -1.77
N HIS A 26 1.85 -17.46 -1.91
CA HIS A 26 0.92 -18.14 -2.80
C HIS A 26 1.50 -18.22 -4.23
N PRO A 27 1.38 -19.35 -4.96
CA PRO A 27 1.99 -19.51 -6.28
C PRO A 27 1.64 -18.41 -7.29
N VAL A 28 0.44 -17.86 -7.24
CA VAL A 28 0.03 -16.74 -8.10
C VAL A 28 0.81 -15.47 -7.81
N LEU A 29 1.19 -15.19 -6.55
CA LEU A 29 2.04 -14.06 -6.21
C LEU A 29 3.43 -14.20 -6.85
N LEU A 30 4.02 -15.41 -6.80
CA LEU A 30 5.30 -15.69 -7.45
C LEU A 30 5.22 -15.54 -8.97
N GLU A 31 4.10 -15.94 -9.57
CA GLU A 31 3.84 -15.74 -11.00
C GLU A 31 3.76 -14.24 -11.35
N MET A 32 3.06 -13.44 -10.53
CA MET A 32 2.99 -11.99 -10.71
C MET A 32 4.36 -11.32 -10.63
N GLU A 33 5.21 -11.75 -9.69
CA GLU A 33 6.60 -11.28 -9.58
C GLU A 33 7.41 -11.62 -10.84
N ALA A 34 7.27 -12.85 -11.34
CA ALA A 34 7.97 -13.32 -12.54
C ALA A 34 7.55 -12.56 -13.81
N VAL A 35 6.32 -12.08 -13.86
CA VAL A 35 5.79 -11.26 -14.98
C VAL A 35 6.20 -9.79 -14.82
N ALA A 36 6.11 -9.25 -13.62
CA ALA A 36 6.33 -7.82 -13.37
C ALA A 36 7.76 -7.38 -13.70
N GLY A 37 8.76 -8.18 -13.31
CA GLY A 37 10.17 -7.84 -13.50
C GLY A 37 10.54 -7.59 -14.98
N PRO A 38 10.37 -8.56 -15.89
CA PRO A 38 10.68 -8.41 -17.31
C PRO A 38 9.87 -7.32 -18.02
N GLU A 39 8.62 -7.10 -17.61
CA GLU A 39 7.73 -6.11 -18.21
C GLU A 39 7.91 -4.70 -17.60
N GLY A 40 8.74 -4.56 -16.55
CA GLY A 40 8.95 -3.27 -15.87
C GLY A 40 7.70 -2.73 -15.19
N ILE A 41 6.79 -3.64 -14.77
CA ILE A 41 5.59 -3.26 -14.03
C ILE A 41 5.98 -3.06 -12.57
N PRO A 42 5.73 -1.87 -11.99
CA PRO A 42 6.01 -1.65 -10.59
C PRO A 42 5.03 -2.49 -9.74
N ILE A 43 5.57 -3.28 -8.83
CA ILE A 43 4.83 -3.99 -7.81
C ILE A 43 5.46 -3.76 -6.44
N LEU A 44 4.66 -3.90 -5.41
CA LEU A 44 5.08 -3.84 -4.01
C LEU A 44 6.22 -4.84 -3.72
N ASN A 45 7.15 -4.47 -2.86
CA ASN A 45 8.14 -5.41 -2.32
C ASN A 45 7.43 -6.52 -1.52
N ARG A 46 7.97 -7.75 -1.57
CA ARG A 46 7.36 -8.93 -0.91
C ARG A 46 7.18 -8.74 0.59
N ASP A 47 8.15 -8.14 1.28
CA ASP A 47 8.05 -7.92 2.73
C ASP A 47 7.00 -6.86 3.08
N SER A 48 6.87 -5.81 2.25
CA SER A 48 5.77 -4.85 2.35
C SER A 48 4.42 -5.53 2.09
N GLY A 49 4.35 -6.47 1.13
CA GLY A 49 3.17 -7.28 0.86
C GLY A 49 2.76 -8.15 2.06
N ARG A 50 3.73 -8.83 2.69
CA ARG A 50 3.51 -9.61 3.92
C ARG A 50 2.99 -8.71 5.06
N MET A 51 3.60 -7.53 5.24
CA MET A 51 3.14 -6.58 6.26
C MET A 51 1.73 -6.10 5.96
N LEU A 52 1.41 -5.79 4.70
CA LEU A 52 0.06 -5.38 4.30
C LEU A 52 -0.97 -6.49 4.60
N ALA A 53 -0.63 -7.76 4.33
CA ALA A 53 -1.48 -8.89 4.69
C ALA A 53 -1.69 -9.00 6.21
N VAL A 54 -0.65 -8.80 7.02
CA VAL A 54 -0.77 -8.79 8.49
C VAL A 54 -1.70 -7.66 8.94
N LEU A 55 -1.55 -6.46 8.40
CA LEU A 55 -2.40 -5.31 8.72
C LEU A 55 -3.86 -5.50 8.24
N ALA A 56 -4.08 -6.32 7.21
CA ALA A 56 -5.40 -6.63 6.67
C ALA A 56 -6.17 -7.67 7.51
N VAL A 57 -5.52 -8.39 8.43
CA VAL A 57 -6.21 -9.37 9.28
C VAL A 57 -7.32 -8.71 10.08
N GLY A 58 -8.53 -9.25 9.95
CA GLY A 58 -9.72 -8.76 10.64
C GLY A 58 -10.33 -7.49 10.04
N ARG A 59 -9.74 -6.90 9.00
CA ARG A 59 -10.31 -5.75 8.28
C ARG A 59 -11.42 -6.22 7.36
N ARG A 60 -12.49 -5.44 7.29
CA ARG A 60 -13.70 -5.79 6.54
C ARG A 60 -13.80 -5.10 5.20
N ARG A 61 -13.34 -3.86 5.11
CA ARG A 61 -13.44 -3.09 3.89
C ARG A 61 -12.17 -2.27 3.65
N ALA A 62 -11.37 -2.68 2.68
CA ALA A 62 -10.15 -1.98 2.32
C ALA A 62 -10.37 -1.09 1.08
N LEU A 63 -9.61 0.01 1.02
CA LEU A 63 -9.46 0.83 -0.17
C LEU A 63 -8.00 0.86 -0.59
N GLU A 64 -7.74 0.71 -1.87
CA GLU A 64 -6.42 0.80 -2.46
C GLU A 64 -6.38 1.87 -3.55
N VAL A 65 -5.36 2.71 -3.52
CA VAL A 65 -5.06 3.70 -4.57
C VAL A 65 -3.79 3.26 -5.30
N GLY A 66 -3.98 2.77 -6.53
CA GLY A 66 -2.95 2.15 -7.35
C GLY A 66 -3.07 0.62 -7.36
N THR A 67 -3.76 0.08 -8.36
CA THR A 67 -3.97 -1.37 -8.53
C THR A 67 -2.83 -2.05 -9.28
N ALA A 68 -2.33 -1.41 -10.34
CA ALA A 68 -1.44 -2.03 -11.32
C ALA A 68 -1.97 -3.42 -11.75
N ILE A 69 -1.15 -4.48 -11.60
CA ILE A 69 -1.58 -5.85 -11.89
C ILE A 69 -2.20 -6.56 -10.65
N GLY A 70 -2.46 -5.83 -9.55
CA GLY A 70 -3.21 -6.32 -8.39
C GLY A 70 -2.41 -7.13 -7.38
N TYR A 71 -1.09 -6.94 -7.30
CA TYR A 71 -0.22 -7.70 -6.40
C TYR A 71 -0.48 -7.35 -4.92
N SER A 72 -0.51 -6.08 -4.57
CA SER A 72 -0.86 -5.57 -3.23
C SER A 72 -2.31 -5.90 -2.85
N THR A 73 -3.23 -5.79 -3.83
CA THR A 73 -4.64 -6.20 -3.65
C THR A 73 -4.74 -7.67 -3.23
N LEU A 74 -3.94 -8.56 -3.85
CA LEU A 74 -3.94 -9.98 -3.53
C LEU A 74 -3.39 -10.26 -2.12
N TRP A 75 -2.32 -9.58 -1.70
CA TRP A 75 -1.83 -9.65 -0.33
C TRP A 75 -2.88 -9.21 0.68
N THR A 76 -3.58 -8.09 0.40
CA THR A 76 -4.69 -7.59 1.22
C THR A 76 -5.82 -8.60 1.31
N ALA A 77 -6.22 -9.19 0.17
CA ALA A 77 -7.30 -10.18 0.12
C ALA A 77 -6.98 -11.43 0.94
N PHE A 78 -5.73 -11.92 0.90
CA PHE A 78 -5.30 -13.05 1.72
C PHE A 78 -5.31 -12.71 3.22
N GLY A 79 -4.86 -11.51 3.60
CA GLY A 79 -4.90 -11.07 4.98
C GLY A 79 -6.31 -10.93 5.54
N GLN A 80 -7.25 -10.40 4.74
CA GLN A 80 -8.65 -10.26 5.13
C GLN A 80 -9.39 -11.61 5.26
N GLY A 81 -8.94 -12.65 4.56
CA GLY A 81 -9.71 -13.89 4.40
C GLY A 81 -11.03 -13.64 3.65
N ASP A 82 -11.93 -14.63 3.63
CA ASP A 82 -13.13 -14.62 2.76
C ASP A 82 -14.18 -13.55 3.12
N ALA A 83 -14.13 -13.00 4.31
CA ALA A 83 -15.14 -12.05 4.80
C ALA A 83 -14.84 -10.59 4.46
N GLY A 84 -13.66 -10.29 3.89
CA GLY A 84 -13.26 -8.94 3.54
C GLY A 84 -13.59 -8.56 2.09
N SER A 85 -13.71 -7.26 1.84
CA SER A 85 -13.87 -6.68 0.51
C SER A 85 -12.85 -5.57 0.28
N ILE A 86 -12.53 -5.34 -0.99
CA ILE A 86 -11.55 -4.34 -1.41
C ILE A 86 -12.15 -3.50 -2.53
N VAL A 87 -12.00 -2.19 -2.42
CA VAL A 87 -12.17 -1.28 -3.56
C VAL A 87 -10.78 -0.83 -3.98
N THR A 88 -10.44 -0.96 -5.24
CA THR A 88 -9.13 -0.55 -5.77
C THR A 88 -9.30 0.36 -6.97
N ILE A 89 -8.41 1.36 -7.11
CA ILE A 89 -8.53 2.42 -8.11
C ILE A 89 -7.29 2.42 -8.99
N ASP A 90 -7.47 2.33 -10.30
CA ASP A 90 -6.40 2.48 -11.29
C ASP A 90 -6.99 2.90 -12.65
N PRO A 91 -6.41 3.88 -13.36
CA PRO A 91 -6.90 4.28 -14.67
C PRO A 91 -6.56 3.30 -15.80
N ASP A 92 -5.61 2.38 -15.59
CA ASP A 92 -5.11 1.46 -16.61
C ASP A 92 -5.99 0.21 -16.68
N LEU A 93 -6.87 0.17 -17.69
CA LEU A 93 -7.79 -0.96 -17.92
C LEU A 93 -7.06 -2.28 -18.20
N ASP A 94 -5.98 -2.24 -19.00
CA ASP A 94 -5.27 -3.45 -19.38
C ASP A 94 -4.60 -4.09 -18.16
N ARG A 95 -4.03 -3.27 -17.27
CA ARG A 95 -3.45 -3.73 -16.01
C ARG A 95 -4.52 -4.31 -15.07
N THR A 96 -5.64 -3.63 -14.91
CA THR A 96 -6.68 -4.08 -14.01
C THR A 96 -7.41 -5.33 -14.52
N ASP A 97 -7.52 -5.53 -15.83
CA ASP A 97 -8.04 -6.78 -16.40
C ASP A 97 -7.07 -7.95 -16.15
N ARG A 98 -5.78 -7.72 -16.24
CA ARG A 98 -4.76 -8.71 -15.83
C ARG A 98 -4.84 -9.01 -14.34
N ALA A 99 -5.05 -8.00 -13.50
CA ALA A 99 -5.24 -8.17 -12.06
C ALA A 99 -6.43 -9.10 -11.75
N ARG A 100 -7.58 -8.88 -12.39
CA ARG A 100 -8.76 -9.76 -12.24
C ARG A 100 -8.44 -11.20 -12.59
N ALA A 101 -7.66 -11.45 -13.66
CA ALA A 101 -7.26 -12.78 -14.06
C ALA A 101 -6.35 -13.46 -13.01
N PHE A 102 -5.43 -12.71 -12.38
CA PHE A 102 -4.59 -13.22 -11.29
C PHE A 102 -5.43 -13.54 -10.05
N TRP A 103 -6.33 -12.66 -9.64
CA TRP A 103 -7.17 -12.86 -8.45
C TRP A 103 -8.05 -14.10 -8.56
N ARG A 104 -8.70 -14.32 -9.73
CA ARG A 104 -9.49 -15.54 -9.98
C ARG A 104 -8.65 -16.82 -9.88
N ARG A 105 -7.42 -16.82 -10.44
CA ARG A 105 -6.51 -17.97 -10.32
C ARG A 105 -6.02 -18.20 -8.88
N ALA A 106 -5.98 -17.14 -8.09
CA ALA A 106 -5.68 -17.22 -6.66
C ALA A 106 -6.89 -17.64 -5.80
N GLY A 107 -8.05 -17.88 -6.41
CA GLY A 107 -9.26 -18.28 -5.70
C GLY A 107 -10.01 -17.13 -5.02
N VAL A 108 -9.69 -15.89 -5.35
CA VAL A 108 -10.44 -14.74 -4.82
C VAL A 108 -11.68 -14.51 -5.66
N GLU A 109 -12.84 -14.52 -5.03
CA GLU A 109 -14.12 -14.32 -5.71
C GLU A 109 -14.24 -12.87 -6.25
N ASP A 110 -14.79 -12.75 -7.48
CA ASP A 110 -14.97 -11.47 -8.16
C ASP A 110 -15.80 -10.46 -7.33
N SER A 111 -16.75 -10.96 -6.53
CA SER A 111 -17.59 -10.14 -5.66
C SER A 111 -16.84 -9.41 -4.54
N ARG A 112 -15.64 -9.88 -4.21
CA ARG A 112 -14.82 -9.32 -3.13
C ARG A 112 -14.02 -8.08 -3.54
N ILE A 113 -13.74 -7.92 -4.84
CA ILE A 113 -12.89 -6.83 -5.33
C ILE A 113 -13.63 -5.98 -6.35
N THR A 114 -13.89 -4.74 -5.99
CA THR A 114 -14.44 -3.73 -6.89
C THR A 114 -13.31 -2.88 -7.45
N VAL A 115 -13.20 -2.79 -8.77
CA VAL A 115 -12.21 -1.94 -9.45
C VAL A 115 -12.88 -0.70 -9.99
N VAL A 116 -12.36 0.46 -9.64
CA VAL A 116 -12.73 1.76 -10.19
C VAL A 116 -11.67 2.17 -11.21
N ASN A 117 -12.02 2.14 -12.48
CA ASN A 117 -11.09 2.50 -13.55
C ASN A 117 -11.16 3.99 -13.88
N ALA A 118 -10.46 4.79 -13.09
CA ALA A 118 -10.32 6.23 -13.25
C ALA A 118 -9.04 6.73 -12.54
N PRO A 119 -8.53 7.93 -12.85
CA PRO A 119 -7.60 8.63 -11.99
C PRO A 119 -8.22 8.80 -10.59
N ALA A 120 -7.44 8.51 -9.53
CA ALA A 120 -8.02 8.37 -8.20
C ALA A 120 -8.67 9.67 -7.69
N LEU A 121 -8.04 10.83 -7.91
CA LEU A 121 -8.62 12.11 -7.49
C LEU A 121 -9.90 12.45 -8.24
N ASP A 122 -10.02 12.07 -9.52
CA ASP A 122 -11.23 12.26 -10.31
C ASP A 122 -12.36 11.37 -9.78
N ALA A 123 -12.08 10.11 -9.44
CA ALA A 123 -13.04 9.19 -8.86
C ALA A 123 -13.54 9.67 -7.49
N PHE A 124 -12.66 10.19 -6.63
CA PHE A 124 -13.05 10.79 -5.36
C PHE A 124 -13.92 12.04 -5.55
N ALA A 125 -13.57 12.91 -6.52
CA ALA A 125 -14.30 14.13 -6.82
C ALA A 125 -15.69 13.86 -7.45
N ALA A 126 -15.79 12.83 -8.28
CA ALA A 126 -17.05 12.40 -8.88
C ALA A 126 -18.04 11.81 -7.85
N GLY A 127 -17.57 11.46 -6.65
CA GLY A 127 -18.41 10.85 -5.62
C GLY A 127 -18.85 9.44 -5.96
N ASP A 128 -17.98 8.63 -6.56
CA ASP A 128 -18.29 7.24 -6.89
C ASP A 128 -18.81 6.51 -5.63
N PRO A 129 -19.99 5.88 -5.70
CA PRO A 129 -20.60 5.19 -4.55
C PRO A 129 -19.70 4.07 -3.96
N ALA A 130 -18.87 3.43 -4.78
CA ALA A 130 -17.92 2.44 -4.30
C ALA A 130 -16.92 3.04 -3.30
N LEU A 131 -16.62 4.33 -3.42
CA LEU A 131 -15.66 5.08 -2.60
C LEU A 131 -16.31 5.78 -1.39
N ALA A 132 -17.57 5.55 -1.10
CA ALA A 132 -18.27 6.25 0.00
C ALA A 132 -17.75 5.90 1.40
N GLY A 133 -17.09 4.74 1.57
CA GLY A 133 -16.62 4.27 2.89
C GLY A 133 -17.76 3.71 3.77
N PRO A 134 -17.58 3.52 5.08
CA PRO A 134 -16.28 3.65 5.74
C PRO A 134 -15.32 2.51 5.38
N PHE A 135 -14.02 2.81 5.35
CA PHE A 135 -12.94 1.83 5.15
C PHE A 135 -12.14 1.68 6.43
N ASP A 136 -11.79 0.45 6.78
CA ASP A 136 -10.99 0.14 7.98
C ASP A 136 -9.51 -0.15 7.65
N LEU A 137 -9.17 -0.22 6.35
CA LEU A 137 -7.82 -0.24 5.83
C LEU A 137 -7.76 0.62 4.56
N ALA A 138 -6.76 1.46 4.42
CA ALA A 138 -6.47 2.19 3.19
C ALA A 138 -5.00 1.99 2.81
N PHE A 139 -4.72 1.64 1.56
CA PHE A 139 -3.37 1.49 1.01
C PHE A 139 -3.15 2.47 -0.14
N ILE A 140 -2.03 3.19 -0.12
CA ILE A 140 -1.67 4.21 -1.11
C ILE A 140 -0.35 3.81 -1.77
N ASP A 141 -0.39 3.48 -3.05
CA ASP A 141 0.78 3.24 -3.88
C ASP A 141 0.52 3.66 -5.33
N ALA A 142 0.40 4.97 -5.54
CA ALA A 142 0.14 5.57 -6.85
C ALA A 142 1.09 6.74 -7.14
N LEU A 143 0.60 7.85 -7.70
CA LEU A 143 1.40 9.01 -8.08
C LEU A 143 1.88 9.77 -6.84
N LYS A 144 3.18 9.78 -6.60
CA LYS A 144 3.80 10.37 -5.40
C LYS A 144 3.46 11.86 -5.19
N PRO A 145 3.39 12.70 -6.25
CA PRO A 145 2.93 14.09 -6.11
C PRO A 145 1.51 14.26 -5.58
N GLU A 146 0.66 13.24 -5.69
CA GLU A 146 -0.74 13.30 -5.28
C GLU A 146 -1.01 12.73 -3.87
N TYR A 147 0.00 12.19 -3.19
CA TYR A 147 -0.17 11.55 -1.86
C TYR A 147 -0.86 12.44 -0.82
N PRO A 148 -0.55 13.76 -0.67
CA PRO A 148 -1.28 14.61 0.25
C PRO A 148 -2.77 14.70 -0.07
N ALA A 149 -3.13 14.80 -1.35
CA ALA A 149 -4.51 14.85 -1.79
C ALA A 149 -5.25 13.52 -1.60
N TYR A 150 -4.55 12.37 -1.76
CA TYR A 150 -5.14 11.06 -1.45
C TYR A 150 -5.49 10.94 0.04
N VAL A 151 -4.58 11.36 0.94
CA VAL A 151 -4.85 11.34 2.39
C VAL A 151 -6.04 12.22 2.76
N GLU A 152 -6.14 13.43 2.18
CA GLU A 152 -7.29 14.32 2.37
C GLU A 152 -8.60 13.71 1.88
N ALA A 153 -8.58 13.08 0.70
CA ALA A 153 -9.75 12.42 0.15
C ALA A 153 -10.18 11.18 0.96
N LEU A 154 -9.21 10.47 1.52
CA LEU A 154 -9.45 9.27 2.32
C LEU A 154 -10.01 9.60 3.72
N ARG A 155 -9.52 10.64 4.37
CA ARG A 155 -9.83 10.95 5.77
C ARG A 155 -11.34 10.87 6.12
N PRO A 156 -12.27 11.53 5.39
CA PRO A 156 -13.70 11.46 5.70
C PRO A 156 -14.34 10.09 5.42
N ARG A 157 -13.58 9.17 4.82
CA ARG A 157 -14.03 7.83 4.42
C ARG A 157 -13.47 6.71 5.30
N LEU A 158 -12.69 7.07 6.32
CA LEU A 158 -12.10 6.12 7.25
C LEU A 158 -13.06 5.77 8.38
N ALA A 159 -13.08 4.50 8.76
CA ALA A 159 -13.74 4.05 9.98
C ALA A 159 -12.90 4.45 11.21
N PRO A 160 -13.50 4.62 12.40
CA PRO A 160 -12.75 4.70 13.65
C PRO A 160 -11.80 3.49 13.79
N GLY A 161 -10.55 3.71 14.15
CA GLY A 161 -9.52 2.66 14.24
C GLY A 161 -8.99 2.16 12.89
N ALA A 162 -9.30 2.84 11.78
CA ALA A 162 -8.78 2.49 10.46
C ALA A 162 -7.25 2.63 10.40
N ILE A 163 -6.64 1.80 9.56
CA ILE A 163 -5.21 1.89 9.27
C ILE A 163 -5.03 2.47 7.86
N VAL A 164 -4.18 3.48 7.75
CA VAL A 164 -3.68 4.02 6.48
C VAL A 164 -2.24 3.56 6.30
N VAL A 165 -1.95 2.99 5.15
CA VAL A 165 -0.62 2.52 4.76
C VAL A 165 -0.21 3.24 3.48
N ALA A 166 1.01 3.78 3.42
CA ALA A 166 1.55 4.39 2.21
C ALA A 166 2.93 3.82 1.89
N ASP A 167 3.12 3.35 0.66
CA ASP A 167 4.40 2.79 0.22
C ASP A 167 5.35 3.84 -0.37
N ASN A 168 6.62 3.46 -0.48
CA ASN A 168 7.72 4.24 -1.04
C ASN A 168 8.00 5.58 -0.33
N VAL A 169 7.68 5.69 0.95
CA VAL A 169 7.87 6.95 1.68
C VAL A 169 9.33 7.32 1.94
N LEU A 170 10.28 6.39 1.77
CA LEU A 170 11.73 6.69 1.76
C LEU A 170 12.21 7.17 0.39
N TRP A 171 11.52 6.80 -0.69
CA TRP A 171 11.77 7.24 -2.07
C TRP A 171 13.22 7.08 -2.49
N SER A 172 13.76 5.87 -2.29
CA SER A 172 15.16 5.54 -2.53
C SER A 172 16.15 6.49 -1.85
N GLY A 173 15.79 6.96 -0.64
CA GLY A 173 16.61 7.88 0.16
C GLY A 173 16.42 9.38 -0.17
N ARG A 174 15.54 9.74 -1.11
CA ARG A 174 15.29 11.16 -1.43
C ARG A 174 14.52 11.86 -0.32
N THR A 175 13.56 11.19 0.28
CA THR A 175 12.77 11.75 1.39
C THR A 175 13.64 12.07 2.61
N SER A 176 14.59 11.20 2.95
CA SER A 176 15.53 11.43 4.05
C SER A 176 16.62 12.47 3.72
N GLY A 177 16.87 12.73 2.43
CA GLY A 177 17.97 13.57 1.96
C GLY A 177 19.30 12.82 1.81
N SER A 178 19.34 11.50 1.96
CA SER A 178 20.55 10.71 1.68
C SER A 178 20.87 10.64 0.17
N ARG A 179 19.88 10.92 -0.67
CA ARG A 179 20.02 11.17 -2.10
C ARG A 179 19.32 12.47 -2.48
N PRO A 180 19.78 13.19 -3.52
CA PRO A 180 19.14 14.41 -3.96
C PRO A 180 17.72 14.15 -4.49
N ALA A 181 16.79 15.02 -4.14
CA ALA A 181 15.48 15.07 -4.75
C ALA A 181 15.59 15.54 -6.21
N ARG A 182 14.59 15.21 -7.03
CA ARG A 182 14.46 15.69 -8.41
C ARG A 182 13.21 16.55 -8.53
N ASP A 183 13.21 17.51 -9.42
CA ASP A 183 12.05 18.37 -9.64
C ASP A 183 10.82 17.52 -10.04
N GLY A 184 9.71 17.71 -9.34
CA GLY A 184 8.44 17.03 -9.62
C GLY A 184 8.40 15.54 -9.34
N ASP A 185 9.38 14.96 -8.61
CA ASP A 185 9.43 13.52 -8.33
C ASP A 185 8.57 13.09 -7.12
N GLY A 186 7.82 14.00 -6.51
CA GLY A 186 6.97 13.73 -5.35
C GLY A 186 7.70 13.68 -4.01
N THR A 187 9.00 13.99 -3.96
CA THR A 187 9.77 13.97 -2.70
C THR A 187 9.23 14.93 -1.66
N ALA A 188 8.79 16.12 -2.07
CA ALA A 188 8.25 17.14 -1.17
C ALA A 188 6.91 16.68 -0.58
N GLU A 189 6.07 16.12 -1.41
CA GLU A 189 4.74 15.62 -1.06
C GLU A 189 4.82 14.40 -0.13
N LEU A 190 5.75 13.49 -0.37
CA LEU A 190 6.02 12.37 0.53
C LEU A 190 6.50 12.84 1.92
N ARG A 191 7.41 13.82 1.96
CA ARG A 191 7.82 14.45 3.23
C ARG A 191 6.65 15.09 3.96
N GLU A 192 5.76 15.76 3.20
CA GLU A 192 4.58 16.40 3.76
C GLU A 192 3.63 15.37 4.36
N VAL A 193 3.29 14.29 3.65
CA VAL A 193 2.41 13.23 4.17
C VAL A 193 2.98 12.61 5.44
N CYS A 194 4.28 12.26 5.43
CA CYS A 194 4.93 11.70 6.62
C CYS A 194 4.84 12.66 7.82
N ARG A 195 5.11 13.95 7.60
CA ARG A 195 5.04 14.97 8.64
C ARG A 195 3.61 15.19 9.13
N ARG A 196 2.64 15.30 8.21
CA ARG A 196 1.23 15.51 8.57
C ARG A 196 0.73 14.38 9.44
N LEU A 197 0.86 13.12 9.02
CA LEU A 197 0.37 11.99 9.79
C LEU A 197 1.12 11.79 11.12
N ALA A 198 2.40 12.18 11.20
CA ALA A 198 3.17 12.13 12.45
C ALA A 198 2.80 13.23 13.44
N GLN A 199 2.23 14.34 12.98
CA GLN A 199 1.84 15.50 13.81
C GLN A 199 0.33 15.61 14.04
N ASP A 200 -0.46 14.82 13.32
CA ASP A 200 -1.91 14.80 13.45
C ASP A 200 -2.32 14.12 14.77
N PRO A 201 -3.02 14.82 15.68
CA PRO A 201 -3.43 14.24 16.97
C PRO A 201 -4.42 13.07 16.84
N ASP A 202 -5.10 12.96 15.71
CA ASP A 202 -6.05 11.88 15.46
C ASP A 202 -5.36 10.60 14.99
N PHE A 203 -4.07 10.65 14.62
CA PHE A 203 -3.33 9.47 14.16
C PHE A 203 -2.19 9.10 15.10
N GLU A 204 -1.93 7.80 15.18
CA GLU A 204 -0.66 7.24 15.68
C GLU A 204 0.08 6.67 14.49
N SER A 205 1.30 7.12 14.20
CA SER A 205 1.98 6.73 12.98
C SER A 205 3.46 6.38 13.17
N THR A 206 3.97 5.56 12.27
CA THR A 206 5.39 5.20 12.18
C THR A 206 5.80 4.93 10.74
N ILE A 207 7.10 5.02 10.48
CA ILE A 207 7.69 4.60 9.21
C ILE A 207 8.54 3.35 9.46
N LEU A 208 8.19 2.27 8.79
CA LEU A 208 8.93 1.02 8.82
C LEU A 208 9.95 1.01 7.66
N PRO A 209 11.22 0.64 7.92
CA PRO A 209 12.23 0.55 6.88
C PRO A 209 12.13 -0.78 6.10
N ILE A 210 10.95 -1.07 5.58
CA ILE A 210 10.61 -2.24 4.77
C ILE A 210 10.46 -1.77 3.32
N GLY A 211 11.05 -2.48 2.36
CA GLY A 211 11.04 -2.04 0.96
C GLY A 211 11.62 -0.64 0.78
N ASP A 212 10.91 0.22 0.07
CA ASP A 212 11.27 1.65 -0.07
C ASP A 212 10.58 2.54 0.99
N GLY A 213 10.31 1.96 2.17
CA GLY A 213 9.70 2.62 3.32
C GLY A 213 8.18 2.57 3.34
N LEU A 214 7.65 1.95 4.37
CA LEU A 214 6.21 1.81 4.57
C LEU A 214 5.75 2.70 5.73
N LEU A 215 4.97 3.74 5.44
CA LEU A 215 4.28 4.54 6.45
C LEU A 215 3.02 3.78 6.89
N VAL A 216 2.85 3.61 8.18
CA VAL A 216 1.65 3.03 8.79
C VAL A 216 1.09 4.04 9.78
N ALA A 217 -0.18 4.39 9.64
CA ALA A 217 -0.88 5.34 10.50
C ALA A 217 -2.24 4.78 10.90
N ALA A 218 -2.51 4.70 12.19
CA ALA A 218 -3.78 4.26 12.75
C ALA A 218 -4.60 5.47 13.21
N LEU A 219 -5.83 5.60 12.69
CA LEU A 219 -6.78 6.61 13.15
C LEU A 219 -7.28 6.21 14.54
N ARG A 220 -7.18 7.11 15.50
CA ARG A 220 -7.69 6.90 16.85
C ARG A 220 -9.23 6.75 16.82
N ALA A 221 -9.75 5.89 17.68
CA ALA A 221 -11.19 5.62 17.78
C ALA A 221 -11.93 6.74 18.54
#